data_ad8902792b36c601f86cf585cb7f2934
#
_entry.id   ad8902792b36c601f86cf585cb7f2934
#
_cell.length_a   1.000
_cell.length_b   1.000
_cell.length_c   1.000
_cell.angle_alpha   90.00
_cell.angle_beta   90.00
_cell.angle_gamma   90.00
#
_symmetry.space_group_name_H-M   'P 1'
#
loop_
_entity.id
_entity.type
_entity.pdbx_description
1 polymer ?
#
loop_
_entity_poly.entity_id
_entity_poly.type
_entity_poly.pdbx_seq_one_letter_code
_entity_poly.pdbx_strand_id
1 'polypeptide(L)'
;MAYVHPSKYVDYKLNPDLPMADRCVHLLRASGLKAKKNTTFNWIHDTYLILIRMFPDVCPPTTIISMNARYDPHYHVKVGDALSSLRNESEKVLLIGTGGAVHNLYRNRWSQMLLYRDNFAMEHPPEAALMDFRQEFEDAMTKNSGPNLRRAITMLMKMPNYRDAHATDDHFMAACFVAGAAGRKEDEGSKAVLGAEDWELQNMCNSQYTIGSWGNGITAM
;
A
#
# COMPACT_ATOMS: atom_id res chain seq x y z
N MET A 1 6.52 3.73 -19.25
CA MET A 1 5.23 3.29 -18.68
C MET A 1 4.26 3.11 -19.80
N ALA A 2 3.93 1.86 -20.05
CA ALA A 2 3.34 1.47 -21.33
C ALA A 2 1.93 2.05 -21.60
N TYR A 3 1.17 2.44 -20.62
CA TYR A 3 -0.25 2.81 -20.80
C TYR A 3 -0.64 4.16 -20.20
N VAL A 4 0.31 4.89 -19.61
CA VAL A 4 0.07 6.22 -19.08
C VAL A 4 0.67 7.26 -20.02
N HIS A 5 -0.18 8.16 -20.54
CA HIS A 5 0.28 9.20 -21.44
C HIS A 5 1.31 10.12 -20.74
N PRO A 6 2.44 10.44 -21.38
CA PRO A 6 3.52 11.25 -20.79
C PRO A 6 3.05 12.57 -20.16
N SER A 7 2.04 13.24 -20.76
CA SER A 7 1.47 14.48 -20.20
C SER A 7 0.95 14.38 -18.76
N LYS A 8 0.77 13.15 -18.26
CA LYS A 8 0.28 12.93 -16.90
C LYS A 8 1.40 12.93 -15.85
N TYR A 9 2.67 12.85 -16.24
CA TYR A 9 3.77 12.73 -15.29
C TYR A 9 5.04 13.51 -15.64
N VAL A 10 5.22 13.96 -16.90
CA VAL A 10 6.49 14.60 -17.35
C VAL A 10 6.77 15.90 -16.58
N ASP A 11 5.73 16.69 -16.31
CA ASP A 11 5.86 17.99 -15.63
C ASP A 11 5.71 17.92 -14.11
N TYR A 12 5.38 16.73 -13.57
CA TYR A 12 5.21 16.56 -12.14
C TYR A 12 6.55 16.52 -11.42
N LYS A 13 6.80 17.54 -10.61
CA LYS A 13 8.06 17.67 -9.85
C LYS A 13 7.99 16.89 -8.55
N LEU A 14 8.80 15.85 -8.44
CA LEU A 14 8.98 15.10 -7.20
C LEU A 14 9.70 15.97 -6.16
N ASN A 15 9.35 15.77 -4.89
CA ASN A 15 9.89 16.53 -3.76
C ASN A 15 10.49 15.56 -2.70
N PRO A 16 11.72 15.05 -2.91
CA PRO A 16 12.36 14.12 -1.95
C PRO A 16 12.67 14.80 -0.61
N ASP A 17 12.19 14.22 0.49
CA ASP A 17 12.51 14.67 1.84
C ASP A 17 13.73 13.92 2.39
N LEU A 18 14.90 14.52 2.22
CA LEU A 18 16.17 13.92 2.69
C LEU A 18 16.33 13.96 4.21
N PRO A 19 15.95 15.02 4.95
CA PRO A 19 15.92 15.01 6.41
C PRO A 19 15.05 13.89 6.98
N MET A 20 13.83 13.69 6.44
CA MET A 20 12.97 12.59 6.85
C MET A 20 13.58 11.23 6.51
N ALA A 21 14.28 11.09 5.38
CA ALA A 21 14.99 9.87 5.03
C ALA A 21 16.08 9.52 6.07
N ASP A 22 16.84 10.51 6.55
CA ASP A 22 17.84 10.32 7.62
C ASP A 22 17.17 9.88 8.93
N ARG A 23 16.05 10.50 9.28
CA ARG A 23 15.24 10.13 10.45
C ARG A 23 14.70 8.71 10.35
N CYS A 24 14.15 8.31 9.20
CA CYS A 24 13.71 6.94 8.96
C CYS A 24 14.84 5.93 9.11
N VAL A 25 16.02 6.21 8.55
CA VAL A 25 17.22 5.35 8.72
C VAL A 25 17.59 5.21 10.20
N HIS A 26 17.55 6.30 10.98
CA HIS A 26 17.81 6.26 12.41
C HIS A 26 16.82 5.36 13.16
N LEU A 27 15.51 5.55 12.95
CA LEU A 27 14.44 4.76 13.59
C LEU A 27 14.56 3.27 13.25
N LEU A 28 14.78 2.95 11.97
CA LEU A 28 14.94 1.58 11.50
C LEU A 28 16.16 0.91 12.16
N ARG A 29 17.30 1.60 12.22
CA ARG A 29 18.52 1.09 12.87
C ARG A 29 18.36 0.91 14.38
N ALA A 30 17.70 1.84 15.05
CA ALA A 30 17.37 1.73 16.48
C ALA A 30 16.51 0.51 16.79
N SER A 31 15.67 0.08 15.82
CA SER A 31 14.86 -1.15 15.90
C SER A 31 15.62 -2.42 15.46
N GLY A 32 16.94 -2.33 15.23
CA GLY A 32 17.79 -3.45 14.82
C GLY A 32 17.65 -3.86 13.35
N LEU A 33 17.08 -2.99 12.51
CA LEU A 33 16.99 -3.21 11.07
C LEU A 33 18.21 -2.60 10.35
N LYS A 34 18.71 -3.30 9.33
CA LYS A 34 19.80 -2.77 8.49
C LYS A 34 19.18 -1.83 7.46
N ALA A 35 19.41 -0.53 7.63
CA ALA A 35 18.92 0.51 6.72
C ALA A 35 20.04 1.45 6.29
N LYS A 36 19.98 1.94 5.07
CA LYS A 36 20.86 2.98 4.52
C LYS A 36 20.07 3.88 3.58
N LYS A 37 20.51 5.14 3.48
CA LYS A 37 19.96 6.08 2.51
C LYS A 37 20.47 5.73 1.10
N ASN A 38 19.60 5.84 0.11
CA ASN A 38 19.94 5.77 -1.30
C ASN A 38 19.44 7.03 -2.00
N THR A 39 20.34 7.92 -2.37
CA THR A 39 20.04 9.22 -2.98
C THR A 39 19.91 9.15 -4.50
N THR A 40 20.19 8.00 -5.09
CA THR A 40 20.13 7.76 -6.55
C THR A 40 19.01 6.83 -6.96
N PHE A 41 18.10 6.50 -6.02
CA PHE A 41 16.96 5.62 -6.31
C PHE A 41 15.98 6.31 -7.28
N ASN A 42 15.65 5.61 -8.34
CA ASN A 42 14.64 6.09 -9.29
C ASN A 42 13.25 5.77 -8.76
N TRP A 43 12.42 6.79 -8.60
CA TRP A 43 11.02 6.62 -8.23
C TRP A 43 10.27 6.00 -9.39
N ILE A 44 9.54 4.92 -9.12
CA ILE A 44 8.77 4.17 -10.11
C ILE A 44 7.27 4.41 -9.94
N HIS A 45 6.48 3.79 -10.78
CA HIS A 45 5.03 4.00 -10.89
C HIS A 45 4.26 3.80 -9.58
N ASP A 46 4.66 2.85 -8.76
CA ASP A 46 4.06 2.55 -7.45
C ASP A 46 4.18 3.69 -6.42
N THR A 47 5.01 4.67 -6.70
CA THR A 47 5.17 5.86 -5.87
C THR A 47 4.64 7.10 -6.57
N TYR A 48 5.21 7.49 -7.71
CA TYR A 48 4.90 8.80 -8.26
C TYR A 48 3.54 8.88 -8.95
N LEU A 49 2.99 7.77 -9.49
CA LEU A 49 1.62 7.79 -10.00
C LEU A 49 0.59 7.93 -8.88
N ILE A 50 0.87 7.31 -7.72
CA ILE A 50 0.04 7.51 -6.53
C ILE A 50 0.10 8.97 -6.07
N LEU A 51 1.30 9.54 -5.99
CA LEU A 51 1.47 10.94 -5.59
C LEU A 51 0.76 11.91 -6.54
N ILE A 52 0.85 11.72 -7.86
CA ILE A 52 0.15 12.55 -8.85
C ILE A 52 -1.37 12.49 -8.64
N ARG A 53 -1.92 11.32 -8.29
CA ARG A 53 -3.35 11.16 -8.04
C ARG A 53 -3.79 11.78 -6.73
N MET A 54 -3.03 11.59 -5.66
CA MET A 54 -3.36 12.13 -4.34
C MET A 54 -3.09 13.65 -4.24
N PHE A 55 -2.05 14.14 -4.92
CA PHE A 55 -1.56 15.51 -4.82
C PHE A 55 -1.25 16.08 -6.22
N PRO A 56 -2.27 16.31 -7.06
CA PRO A 56 -2.07 16.66 -8.47
C PRO A 56 -1.34 17.98 -8.69
N ASP A 57 -1.48 18.93 -7.78
CA ASP A 57 -0.93 20.27 -7.93
C ASP A 57 0.54 20.37 -7.47
N VAL A 58 0.85 19.76 -6.32
CA VAL A 58 2.18 19.85 -5.70
C VAL A 58 2.51 18.57 -4.96
N CYS A 59 3.66 17.96 -5.27
CA CYS A 59 4.18 16.84 -4.51
C CYS A 59 4.58 17.27 -3.10
N PRO A 60 3.98 16.71 -2.04
CA PRO A 60 4.43 16.97 -0.68
C PRO A 60 5.86 16.44 -0.46
N PRO A 61 6.60 16.92 0.54
CA PRO A 61 7.86 16.31 0.93
C PRO A 61 7.67 14.82 1.19
N THR A 62 8.40 13.97 0.49
CA THR A 62 8.16 12.51 0.47
C THR A 62 9.45 11.72 0.61
N THR A 63 9.42 10.70 1.46
CA THR A 63 10.50 9.70 1.61
C THR A 63 9.97 8.32 1.25
N ILE A 64 10.71 7.58 0.43
CA ILE A 64 10.37 6.21 0.06
C ILE A 64 11.09 5.23 0.97
N ILE A 65 10.35 4.26 1.49
CA ILE A 65 10.88 3.11 2.21
C ILE A 65 10.79 1.89 1.30
N SER A 66 11.92 1.36 0.86
CA SER A 66 11.96 0.21 -0.03
C SER A 66 11.54 -1.07 0.69
N MET A 67 10.86 -1.95 -0.02
CA MET A 67 10.61 -3.32 0.43
C MET A 67 11.90 -4.13 0.53
N ASN A 68 11.90 -5.13 1.40
CA ASN A 68 12.91 -6.17 1.41
C ASN A 68 12.57 -7.24 0.35
N ALA A 69 13.53 -7.55 -0.52
CA ALA A 69 13.34 -8.47 -1.64
C ALA A 69 13.08 -9.94 -1.24
N ARG A 70 13.13 -10.27 0.04
CA ARG A 70 12.73 -11.60 0.54
C ARG A 70 11.24 -11.70 0.80
N TYR A 71 10.52 -10.57 0.78
CA TYR A 71 9.07 -10.49 1.01
C TYR A 71 8.62 -11.22 2.29
N ASP A 72 9.42 -11.10 3.35
CA ASP A 72 9.08 -11.64 4.67
C ASP A 72 8.03 -10.73 5.34
N PRO A 73 6.82 -11.23 5.61
CA PRO A 73 5.75 -10.43 6.19
C PRO A 73 6.10 -9.90 7.59
N HIS A 74 6.78 -10.70 8.41
CA HIS A 74 7.16 -10.28 9.76
C HIS A 74 8.24 -9.21 9.74
N TYR A 75 9.14 -9.26 8.75
CA TYR A 75 10.12 -8.19 8.54
C TYR A 75 9.42 -6.87 8.18
N HIS A 76 8.43 -6.90 7.27
CA HIS A 76 7.69 -5.70 6.86
C HIS A 76 6.80 -5.15 7.99
N VAL A 77 6.18 -6.01 8.80
CA VAL A 77 5.51 -5.60 10.04
C VAL A 77 6.50 -4.89 10.98
N LYS A 78 7.73 -5.42 11.15
CA LYS A 78 8.76 -4.78 11.97
C LYS A 78 9.21 -3.43 11.40
N VAL A 79 9.29 -3.29 10.08
CA VAL A 79 9.59 -2.01 9.42
C VAL A 79 8.50 -0.98 9.73
N GLY A 80 7.24 -1.35 9.59
CA GLY A 80 6.10 -0.48 9.93
C GLY A 80 6.09 -0.09 11.40
N ASP A 81 6.30 -1.05 12.29
CA ASP A 81 6.37 -0.81 13.75
C ASP A 81 7.48 0.17 14.12
N ALA A 82 8.67 0.05 13.49
CA ALA A 82 9.80 0.95 13.72
C ALA A 82 9.50 2.42 13.34
N LEU A 83 8.62 2.62 12.37
CA LEU A 83 8.24 3.95 11.88
C LEU A 83 6.91 4.46 12.47
N SER A 84 6.23 3.67 13.31
CA SER A 84 4.90 4.00 13.83
C SER A 84 4.84 5.33 14.60
N SER A 85 5.91 5.73 15.27
CA SER A 85 6.00 7.01 15.99
C SER A 85 5.87 8.24 15.09
N LEU A 86 6.14 8.10 13.79
CA LEU A 86 5.95 9.18 12.82
C LEU A 86 4.46 9.53 12.58
N ARG A 87 3.52 8.67 12.98
CA ARG A 87 2.08 8.93 12.88
C ARG A 87 1.53 9.86 13.96
N ASN A 88 2.34 10.26 14.93
CA ASN A 88 1.89 11.16 15.99
C ASN A 88 1.42 12.50 15.39
N GLU A 89 0.32 13.04 15.92
CA GLU A 89 -0.28 14.29 15.39
C GLU A 89 0.70 15.45 15.31
N SER A 90 1.65 15.54 16.25
CA SER A 90 2.70 16.55 16.27
C SER A 90 3.65 16.47 15.06
N GLU A 91 3.79 15.28 14.46
CA GLU A 91 4.72 15.02 13.36
C GLU A 91 4.14 15.35 11.99
N LYS A 92 2.81 15.33 11.84
CA LYS A 92 2.08 15.58 10.57
C LYS A 92 2.59 14.71 9.42
N VAL A 93 2.95 13.45 9.70
CA VAL A 93 3.47 12.50 8.71
C VAL A 93 2.41 11.46 8.38
N LEU A 94 2.08 11.32 7.10
CA LEU A 94 1.24 10.26 6.57
C LEU A 94 2.12 9.07 6.17
N LEU A 95 1.85 7.88 6.71
CA LEU A 95 2.48 6.64 6.27
C LEU A 95 1.57 5.96 5.24
N ILE A 96 2.10 5.71 4.06
CA ILE A 96 1.36 5.10 2.95
C ILE A 96 2.01 3.76 2.59
N GLY A 97 1.22 2.70 2.54
CA GLY A 97 1.59 1.43 1.92
C GLY A 97 0.94 1.33 0.53
N THR A 98 1.76 1.23 -0.50
CA THR A 98 1.28 1.12 -1.88
C THR A 98 1.36 -0.34 -2.36
N GLY A 99 0.21 -0.92 -2.72
CA GLY A 99 0.08 -2.30 -3.19
C GLY A 99 -1.37 -2.61 -3.55
N GLY A 100 -1.61 -3.69 -4.28
CA GLY A 100 -2.98 -4.13 -4.61
C GLY A 100 -3.53 -5.11 -3.58
N ALA A 101 -4.83 -5.06 -3.30
CA ALA A 101 -5.50 -6.05 -2.45
C ALA A 101 -5.54 -7.43 -3.12
N VAL A 102 -5.75 -7.44 -4.44
CA VAL A 102 -5.59 -8.62 -5.31
C VAL A 102 -4.69 -8.22 -6.48
N HIS A 103 -3.55 -8.88 -6.62
CA HIS A 103 -2.59 -8.58 -7.68
C HIS A 103 -1.95 -9.87 -8.21
N ASN A 104 -2.54 -10.42 -9.28
CA ASN A 104 -2.00 -11.57 -9.97
C ASN A 104 -2.06 -11.36 -11.49
N LEU A 105 -0.97 -10.85 -12.04
CA LEU A 105 -0.86 -10.52 -13.47
C LEU A 105 -1.10 -11.73 -14.40
N TYR A 106 -0.88 -12.96 -13.92
CA TYR A 106 -1.12 -14.18 -14.70
C TYR A 106 -2.61 -14.52 -14.83
N ARG A 107 -3.46 -14.00 -13.94
CA ARG A 107 -4.91 -14.17 -13.99
C ARG A 107 -5.65 -13.01 -14.63
N ASN A 108 -4.97 -11.91 -14.92
CA ASN A 108 -5.57 -10.73 -15.55
C ASN A 108 -6.05 -11.05 -16.97
N ARG A 109 -7.18 -10.46 -17.34
CA ARG A 109 -7.77 -10.53 -18.68
C ARG A 109 -7.50 -9.25 -19.45
N TRP A 110 -6.50 -9.31 -20.31
CA TRP A 110 -6.00 -8.16 -21.06
C TRP A 110 -6.82 -7.82 -22.31
N SER A 111 -7.69 -8.73 -22.76
CA SER A 111 -8.46 -8.60 -24.01
C SER A 111 -9.27 -7.31 -24.08
N GLN A 112 -10.00 -6.99 -23.01
CA GLN A 112 -10.86 -5.81 -22.97
C GLN A 112 -10.07 -4.51 -23.05
N MET A 113 -8.96 -4.43 -22.31
CA MET A 113 -8.05 -3.29 -22.38
C MET A 113 -7.45 -3.13 -23.80
N LEU A 114 -7.09 -4.22 -24.45
CA LEU A 114 -6.53 -4.17 -25.80
C LEU A 114 -7.58 -3.76 -26.86
N LEU A 115 -8.82 -4.22 -26.71
CA LEU A 115 -9.90 -3.93 -27.66
C LEU A 115 -10.47 -2.51 -27.48
N TYR A 116 -10.69 -2.09 -26.22
CA TYR A 116 -11.43 -0.87 -25.92
C TYR A 116 -10.54 0.23 -25.31
N ARG A 117 -9.27 -0.04 -25.04
CA ARG A 117 -8.34 0.85 -24.30
C ARG A 117 -8.88 1.23 -22.90
N ASP A 118 -9.63 0.29 -22.33
CA ASP A 118 -10.29 0.44 -21.04
C ASP A 118 -9.94 -0.76 -20.16
N ASN A 119 -9.17 -0.52 -19.09
CA ASN A 119 -8.77 -1.54 -18.12
C ASN A 119 -9.88 -1.89 -17.12
N PHE A 120 -10.94 -1.07 -17.04
CA PHE A 120 -12.13 -1.34 -16.23
C PHE A 120 -13.21 -2.14 -16.98
N ALA A 121 -13.11 -2.24 -18.30
CA ALA A 121 -14.03 -3.06 -19.07
C ALA A 121 -13.85 -4.55 -18.72
N MET A 122 -14.95 -5.22 -18.39
CA MET A 122 -14.97 -6.62 -17.99
C MET A 122 -15.94 -7.41 -18.86
N GLU A 123 -15.53 -8.59 -19.28
CA GLU A 123 -16.39 -9.53 -20.00
C GLU A 123 -17.18 -10.41 -19.03
N HIS A 124 -16.59 -10.71 -17.89
CA HIS A 124 -17.18 -11.49 -16.80
C HIS A 124 -16.84 -10.86 -15.45
N PRO A 125 -17.57 -11.17 -14.37
CA PRO A 125 -17.18 -10.76 -13.04
C PRO A 125 -15.80 -11.34 -12.66
N PRO A 126 -15.10 -10.79 -11.65
CA PRO A 126 -13.89 -11.38 -11.13
C PRO A 126 -14.08 -12.84 -10.69
N GLU A 127 -13.01 -13.61 -10.72
CA GLU A 127 -13.04 -15.01 -10.28
C GLU A 127 -13.44 -15.12 -8.80
N ALA A 128 -14.30 -16.08 -8.45
CA ALA A 128 -14.85 -16.24 -7.10
C ALA A 128 -13.74 -16.31 -6.02
N ALA A 129 -12.67 -17.08 -6.26
CA ALA A 129 -11.56 -17.21 -5.31
C ALA A 129 -10.86 -15.88 -5.03
N LEU A 130 -10.85 -14.94 -5.99
CA LEU A 130 -10.25 -13.61 -5.83
C LEU A 130 -11.20 -12.68 -5.07
N MET A 131 -12.50 -12.79 -5.31
CA MET A 131 -13.51 -12.07 -4.55
C MET A 131 -13.55 -12.52 -3.10
N ASP A 132 -13.43 -13.83 -2.85
CA ASP A 132 -13.35 -14.39 -1.50
C ASP A 132 -12.10 -13.87 -0.78
N PHE A 133 -10.92 -13.90 -1.44
CA PHE A 133 -9.69 -13.36 -0.85
C PHE A 133 -9.81 -11.85 -0.57
N ARG A 134 -10.36 -11.08 -1.49
CA ARG A 134 -10.61 -9.65 -1.29
C ARG A 134 -11.50 -9.40 -0.08
N GLN A 135 -12.53 -10.23 0.13
CA GLN A 135 -13.41 -10.11 1.30
C GLN A 135 -12.66 -10.43 2.60
N GLU A 136 -11.85 -11.49 2.61
CA GLU A 136 -10.99 -11.82 3.76
C GLU A 136 -9.98 -10.70 4.06
N PHE A 137 -9.45 -10.05 3.02
CA PHE A 137 -8.56 -8.90 3.19
C PHE A 137 -9.30 -7.70 3.82
N GLU A 138 -10.49 -7.36 3.33
CA GLU A 138 -11.34 -6.33 3.92
C GLU A 138 -11.65 -6.64 5.37
N ASP A 139 -12.06 -7.86 5.67
CA ASP A 139 -12.37 -8.32 7.02
C ASP A 139 -11.15 -8.22 7.95
N ALA A 140 -9.97 -8.58 7.45
CA ALA A 140 -8.73 -8.44 8.21
C ALA A 140 -8.44 -6.97 8.56
N MET A 141 -8.64 -6.06 7.61
CA MET A 141 -8.40 -4.62 7.80
C MET A 141 -9.47 -3.95 8.69
N THR A 142 -10.75 -4.21 8.43
CA THR A 142 -11.86 -3.44 9.02
C THR A 142 -12.39 -4.02 10.33
N LYS A 143 -12.19 -5.32 10.58
CA LYS A 143 -12.68 -5.98 11.81
C LYS A 143 -11.61 -6.10 12.90
N ASN A 144 -10.33 -5.86 12.56
CA ASN A 144 -9.22 -5.98 13.50
C ASN A 144 -8.53 -4.64 13.75
N SER A 145 -7.84 -4.54 14.89
CA SER A 145 -7.06 -3.38 15.30
C SER A 145 -5.91 -3.81 16.22
N GLY A 146 -4.93 -2.95 16.45
CA GLY A 146 -3.80 -3.25 17.31
C GLY A 146 -3.07 -4.55 16.92
N PRO A 147 -2.58 -5.34 17.89
CA PRO A 147 -1.87 -6.59 17.61
C PRO A 147 -2.65 -7.63 16.79
N ASN A 148 -4.01 -7.59 16.86
CA ASN A 148 -4.84 -8.48 16.08
C ASN A 148 -4.81 -8.15 14.59
N LEU A 149 -4.68 -6.87 14.21
CA LEU A 149 -4.49 -6.47 12.82
C LEU A 149 -3.22 -7.10 12.24
N ARG A 150 -2.09 -7.03 12.96
CA ARG A 150 -0.83 -7.66 12.53
C ARG A 150 -0.99 -9.16 12.28
N ARG A 151 -1.67 -9.83 13.22
CA ARG A 151 -1.93 -11.27 13.11
C ARG A 151 -2.84 -11.58 11.92
N ALA A 152 -3.96 -10.88 11.78
CA ALA A 152 -4.93 -11.10 10.72
C ALA A 152 -4.27 -10.94 9.34
N ILE A 153 -3.55 -9.84 9.10
CA ILE A 153 -2.86 -9.59 7.82
C ILE A 153 -1.82 -10.69 7.50
N THR A 154 -0.96 -11.03 8.46
CA THR A 154 0.05 -12.07 8.19
C THR A 154 -0.54 -13.47 7.98
N MET A 155 -1.69 -13.75 8.56
CA MET A 155 -2.41 -15.02 8.38
C MET A 155 -3.05 -15.16 7.01
N LEU A 156 -3.41 -14.07 6.33
CA LEU A 156 -3.93 -14.12 4.97
C LEU A 156 -2.98 -14.83 3.99
N MET A 157 -1.67 -14.74 4.20
CA MET A 157 -0.68 -15.46 3.39
C MET A 157 -0.74 -16.99 3.54
N LYS A 158 -1.51 -17.50 4.53
CA LYS A 158 -1.75 -18.93 4.75
C LYS A 158 -3.08 -19.42 4.16
N MET A 159 -3.89 -18.50 3.66
CA MET A 159 -5.17 -18.85 3.05
C MET A 159 -4.97 -19.66 1.77
N PRO A 160 -5.83 -20.65 1.49
CA PRO A 160 -5.71 -21.47 0.28
C PRO A 160 -5.70 -20.67 -1.02
N ASN A 161 -6.51 -19.60 -1.09
CA ASN A 161 -6.66 -18.73 -2.25
C ASN A 161 -5.64 -17.58 -2.31
N TYR A 162 -4.69 -17.50 -1.35
CA TYR A 162 -3.68 -16.44 -1.36
C TYR A 162 -2.85 -16.43 -2.66
N ARG A 163 -2.44 -17.60 -3.14
CA ARG A 163 -1.65 -17.72 -4.39
C ARG A 163 -2.47 -17.47 -5.65
N ASP A 164 -3.78 -17.58 -5.58
CA ASP A 164 -4.66 -17.13 -6.63
C ASP A 164 -4.70 -15.59 -6.69
N ALA A 165 -4.78 -14.95 -5.53
CA ALA A 165 -4.80 -13.49 -5.40
C ALA A 165 -3.43 -12.84 -5.62
N HIS A 166 -2.34 -13.46 -5.18
CA HIS A 166 -0.98 -12.94 -5.25
C HIS A 166 -0.01 -14.00 -5.78
N ALA A 167 0.34 -13.93 -7.06
CA ALA A 167 1.37 -14.79 -7.66
C ALA A 167 2.75 -14.50 -7.06
N THR A 168 3.03 -13.23 -6.77
CA THR A 168 4.23 -12.73 -6.07
C THR A 168 3.80 -11.96 -4.82
N ASP A 169 4.67 -11.91 -3.82
CA ASP A 169 4.32 -11.37 -2.49
C ASP A 169 4.52 -9.84 -2.38
N ASP A 170 5.13 -9.20 -3.37
CA ASP A 170 5.53 -7.79 -3.35
C ASP A 170 4.38 -6.83 -3.03
N HIS A 171 3.27 -6.93 -3.73
CA HIS A 171 2.11 -6.06 -3.51
C HIS A 171 1.48 -6.24 -2.12
N PHE A 172 1.54 -7.46 -1.57
CA PHE A 172 0.98 -7.76 -0.25
C PHE A 172 1.83 -7.18 0.90
N MET A 173 3.13 -6.96 0.69
CA MET A 173 4.03 -6.40 1.72
C MET A 173 3.64 -4.99 2.16
N ALA A 174 2.95 -4.23 1.33
CA ALA A 174 2.39 -2.94 1.70
C ALA A 174 1.40 -3.05 2.87
N ALA A 175 0.51 -4.05 2.84
CA ALA A 175 -0.42 -4.32 3.94
C ALA A 175 0.30 -4.75 5.22
N CYS A 176 1.36 -5.57 5.10
CA CYS A 176 2.19 -5.94 6.25
C CYS A 176 2.88 -4.74 6.89
N PHE A 177 3.39 -3.80 6.07
CA PHE A 177 3.96 -2.55 6.55
C PHE A 177 2.92 -1.70 7.31
N VAL A 178 1.75 -1.50 6.73
CA VAL A 178 0.67 -0.72 7.37
C VAL A 178 0.20 -1.38 8.66
N ALA A 179 0.02 -2.71 8.66
CA ALA A 179 -0.33 -3.46 9.87
C ALA A 179 0.74 -3.33 10.96
N GLY A 180 2.01 -3.21 10.59
CA GLY A 180 3.09 -2.90 11.53
C GLY A 180 2.98 -1.50 12.10
N ALA A 181 2.77 -0.52 11.22
CA ALA A 181 2.72 0.89 11.59
C ALA A 181 1.50 1.24 12.46
N ALA A 182 0.36 0.57 12.26
CA ALA A 182 -0.91 0.85 12.94
C ALA A 182 -1.40 -0.31 13.81
N GLY A 183 -0.55 -1.26 14.16
CA GLY A 183 -0.94 -2.47 14.88
C GLY A 183 -0.29 -2.62 16.26
N ARG A 184 0.01 -1.53 16.95
CA ARG A 184 0.49 -1.54 18.32
C ARG A 184 -0.66 -1.69 19.30
N LYS A 185 -0.34 -1.95 20.58
CA LYS A 185 -1.35 -2.07 21.64
C LYS A 185 -2.17 -0.78 21.82
N GLU A 186 -1.52 0.36 21.71
CA GLU A 186 -2.16 1.68 21.75
C GLU A 186 -3.13 1.95 20.59
N ASP A 187 -3.04 1.16 19.49
CA ASP A 187 -3.94 1.23 18.35
C ASP A 187 -5.19 0.34 18.51
N GLU A 188 -5.38 -0.33 19.65
CA GLU A 188 -6.58 -1.13 19.89
C GLU A 188 -7.83 -0.25 19.79
N GLY A 189 -8.82 -0.69 19.01
CA GLY A 189 -10.01 0.07 18.66
C GLY A 189 -9.90 0.88 17.36
N SER A 190 -8.69 1.20 16.89
CA SER A 190 -8.48 1.94 15.64
C SER A 190 -8.54 0.97 14.44
N LYS A 191 -9.72 0.79 13.89
CA LYS A 191 -9.97 -0.07 12.73
C LYS A 191 -9.78 0.71 11.43
N ALA A 192 -9.46 0.00 10.36
CA ALA A 192 -9.45 0.61 9.04
C ALA A 192 -10.87 0.90 8.54
N VAL A 193 -10.97 1.92 7.70
CA VAL A 193 -12.16 2.24 6.91
C VAL A 193 -11.82 2.04 5.45
N LEU A 194 -12.64 1.29 4.73
CA LEU A 194 -12.56 1.19 3.28
C LEU A 194 -13.07 2.51 2.67
N GLY A 195 -12.24 3.18 1.90
CA GLY A 195 -12.57 4.43 1.23
C GLY A 195 -13.08 4.20 -0.18
N ALA A 196 -12.20 3.71 -1.04
CA ALA A 196 -12.53 3.43 -2.43
C ALA A 196 -12.02 2.04 -2.84
N GLU A 197 -12.65 1.47 -3.86
CA GLU A 197 -12.25 0.21 -4.46
C GLU A 197 -12.59 0.21 -5.93
N ASP A 198 -11.71 -0.38 -6.72
CA ASP A 198 -11.98 -0.70 -8.11
C ASP A 198 -11.42 -2.07 -8.49
N TRP A 199 -11.94 -2.63 -9.56
CA TRP A 199 -11.44 -3.83 -10.20
C TRP A 199 -10.99 -3.49 -11.62
N GLU A 200 -9.80 -3.94 -11.96
CA GLU A 200 -9.21 -3.75 -13.28
C GLU A 200 -8.83 -5.09 -13.90
N LEU A 201 -8.80 -5.12 -15.24
CA LEU A 201 -8.37 -6.31 -15.98
C LEU A 201 -9.08 -7.58 -15.50
N GLN A 202 -10.32 -7.43 -15.06
CA GLN A 202 -11.24 -8.41 -14.47
C GLN A 202 -10.79 -8.94 -13.08
N ASN A 203 -9.51 -9.25 -12.87
CA ASN A 203 -9.02 -10.02 -11.73
C ASN A 203 -7.98 -9.25 -10.87
N MET A 204 -7.84 -7.96 -11.02
CA MET A 204 -6.99 -7.11 -10.18
C MET A 204 -7.83 -6.15 -9.36
N CYS A 205 -7.66 -6.14 -8.05
CA CYS A 205 -8.42 -5.28 -7.14
C CYS A 205 -7.52 -4.29 -6.41
N ASN A 206 -7.90 -3.03 -6.51
CA ASN A 206 -7.28 -1.91 -5.80
C ASN A 206 -8.25 -1.40 -4.74
N SER A 207 -7.99 -1.72 -3.48
CA SER A 207 -8.79 -1.26 -2.34
C SER A 207 -8.00 -0.28 -1.50
N GLN A 208 -8.60 0.85 -1.14
CA GLN A 208 -7.98 1.90 -0.35
C GLN A 208 -8.51 1.88 1.08
N TYR A 209 -7.62 1.77 2.04
CA TYR A 209 -7.94 1.75 3.46
C TYR A 209 -7.26 2.89 4.19
N THR A 210 -7.97 3.48 5.14
CA THR A 210 -7.44 4.50 6.06
C THR A 210 -7.56 4.03 7.49
N ILE A 211 -6.49 4.14 8.28
CA ILE A 211 -6.48 3.86 9.72
C ILE A 211 -6.10 5.16 10.44
N GLY A 212 -6.92 5.56 11.41
CA GLY A 212 -6.78 6.83 12.11
C GLY A 212 -7.64 7.93 11.50
N SER A 213 -7.50 9.13 12.02
CA SER A 213 -8.21 10.31 11.53
C SER A 213 -7.25 11.25 10.81
N TRP A 214 -7.70 11.80 9.71
CA TRP A 214 -7.13 13.04 9.18
C TRP A 214 -7.48 14.13 10.20
N GLY A 215 -6.50 14.85 10.74
CA GLY A 215 -6.76 15.88 11.76
C GLY A 215 -7.88 16.83 11.35
N ASN A 216 -8.53 17.48 12.30
CA ASN A 216 -9.67 18.37 12.10
C ASN A 216 -9.44 19.37 10.95
N GLY A 217 -10.05 19.16 9.80
CA GLY A 217 -10.00 20.02 8.62
C GLY A 217 -9.91 19.34 7.25
N ILE A 218 -9.70 18.02 7.18
CA ILE A 218 -9.71 17.29 5.90
C ILE A 218 -10.85 16.27 5.96
N THR A 219 -12.04 16.69 5.55
CA THR A 219 -13.08 15.74 5.13
C THR A 219 -12.59 15.08 3.86
N ALA A 220 -12.49 13.75 3.86
CA ALA A 220 -12.31 12.99 2.63
C ALA A 220 -13.41 13.39 1.65
N MET A 221 -13.04 13.95 0.52
CA MET A 221 -13.93 14.14 -0.62
C MET A 221 -14.13 12.82 -1.33
#